data_98d4c641bb648a50e049188566da4ff1
#
_entry.id   98d4c641bb648a50e049188566da4ff1
#
_cell.length_a   1.000
_cell.length_b   1.000
_cell.length_c   1.000
_cell.angle_alpha   90.00
_cell.angle_beta   90.00
_cell.angle_gamma   90.00
#
_symmetry.space_group_name_H-M   'P 1'
#
loop_
_entity.id
_entity.type
_entity.pdbx_description
1 polymer ?
#
loop_
_entity_poly.entity_id
_entity_poly.type
_entity_poly.pdbx_seq_one_letter_code
_entity_poly.pdbx_strand_id
1 'polypeptide(L)'
;VLLLVFNDGNEVEVALPRRESKTGPGHKGFKVKSDPRMQKEEAVLRRDFTVNALMQDVLTGEIFDFHDGVGDLERKVLRHVSPAFIEDPLRVLRAARFVACFDFSIAEETVELCKSIDISELPRERIEGEFRLMLEKCDHPGKGLLALEQTGALTHFPELACLREVPQDPEWHPEGDVLIHTALCLDAAVLRRDEM
;
A
#
# COMPACT_ATOMS: atom_id res chain seq x y z
N VAL A 1 17.71 -8.73 -10.00
CA VAL A 1 16.60 -8.42 -10.90
C VAL A 1 17.17 -8.14 -12.28
N LEU A 2 16.62 -8.75 -13.30
CA LEU A 2 16.92 -8.49 -14.71
C LEU A 2 15.71 -7.77 -15.30
N LEU A 3 15.93 -6.63 -15.96
CA LEU A 3 14.90 -5.92 -16.69
C LEU A 3 15.01 -6.30 -18.18
N LEU A 4 13.94 -6.84 -18.73
CA LEU A 4 13.82 -7.11 -20.17
C LEU A 4 12.97 -5.99 -20.77
N VAL A 5 13.54 -5.26 -21.72
CA VAL A 5 12.85 -4.20 -22.47
C VAL A 5 12.60 -4.73 -23.88
N PHE A 6 11.35 -4.76 -24.29
CA PHE A 6 10.94 -5.21 -25.61
C PHE A 6 10.89 -4.04 -26.61
N ASN A 7 10.95 -4.36 -27.91
CA ASN A 7 10.96 -3.35 -28.98
C ASN A 7 9.68 -2.50 -29.06
N ASP A 8 8.59 -2.97 -28.46
CA ASP A 8 7.30 -2.27 -28.36
C ASP A 8 7.20 -1.34 -27.13
N GLY A 9 8.30 -1.22 -26.37
CA GLY A 9 8.37 -0.42 -25.15
C GLY A 9 7.88 -1.13 -23.89
N ASN A 10 7.40 -2.37 -23.97
CA ASN A 10 7.03 -3.16 -22.81
C ASN A 10 8.27 -3.56 -22.00
N GLU A 11 8.14 -3.53 -20.67
CA GLU A 11 9.19 -3.91 -19.74
C GLU A 11 8.73 -5.08 -18.88
N VAL A 12 9.60 -6.06 -18.69
CA VAL A 12 9.35 -7.20 -17.81
C VAL A 12 10.52 -7.36 -16.83
N GLU A 13 10.22 -7.30 -15.57
CA GLU A 13 11.18 -7.62 -14.52
C GLU A 13 11.26 -9.14 -14.27
N VAL A 14 12.45 -9.68 -14.36
CA VAL A 14 12.73 -11.10 -14.05
C VAL A 14 13.60 -11.17 -12.81
N ALA A 15 13.11 -11.86 -11.77
CA ALA A 15 13.83 -12.05 -10.53
C ALA A 15 13.71 -13.50 -10.05
N LEU A 16 14.78 -14.02 -9.43
CA LEU A 16 14.69 -15.28 -8.71
C LEU A 16 13.93 -15.10 -7.40
N PRO A 17 13.17 -16.10 -6.97
CA PRO A 17 12.64 -16.15 -5.60
C PRO A 17 13.78 -16.00 -4.61
N ARG A 18 13.53 -15.29 -3.50
CA ARG A 18 14.57 -15.00 -2.53
C ARG A 18 14.04 -15.06 -1.11
N ARG A 19 14.89 -15.53 -0.20
CA ARG A 19 14.70 -15.40 1.24
C ARG A 19 15.35 -14.13 1.72
N GLU A 20 14.64 -13.37 2.53
CA GLU A 20 15.16 -12.20 3.21
C GLU A 20 15.24 -12.52 4.70
N SER A 21 16.42 -12.38 5.29
CA SER A 21 16.60 -12.52 6.73
C SER A 21 17.01 -11.17 7.29
N LYS A 22 16.27 -10.67 8.28
CA LYS A 22 16.61 -9.45 8.97
C LYS A 22 17.88 -9.68 9.82
N THR A 23 18.96 -8.99 9.49
CA THR A 23 20.25 -9.10 10.17
C THR A 23 20.64 -7.85 10.96
N GLY A 24 19.80 -6.79 10.90
CA GLY A 24 20.03 -5.53 11.59
C GLY A 24 18.83 -4.58 11.52
N PRO A 25 18.88 -3.44 12.22
CA PRO A 25 17.85 -2.43 12.16
C PRO A 25 17.85 -1.71 10.81
N GLY A 26 16.64 -1.24 10.40
CA GLY A 26 16.45 -0.42 9.21
C GLY A 26 16.44 -1.19 7.89
N HIS A 27 16.29 -0.44 6.81
CA HIS A 27 16.09 -0.92 5.44
C HIS A 27 17.31 -1.66 4.84
N LYS A 28 18.53 -1.40 5.32
CA LYS A 28 19.78 -2.04 4.85
C LYS A 28 20.13 -3.33 5.61
N GLY A 29 19.37 -3.69 6.62
CA GLY A 29 19.63 -4.81 7.51
C GLY A 29 19.11 -6.16 7.02
N PHE A 30 18.92 -6.37 5.71
CA PHE A 30 18.44 -7.63 5.16
C PHE A 30 19.55 -8.38 4.43
N LYS A 31 19.73 -9.66 4.78
CA LYS A 31 20.53 -10.58 3.99
C LYS A 31 19.60 -11.28 3.00
N VAL A 32 19.81 -11.02 1.72
CA VAL A 32 19.03 -11.60 0.64
C VAL A 32 19.77 -12.82 0.09
N LYS A 33 19.08 -13.96 0.06
CA LYS A 33 19.59 -15.19 -0.56
C LYS A 33 18.58 -15.65 -1.61
N SER A 34 18.96 -15.63 -2.88
CA SER A 34 18.16 -16.18 -3.97
C SER A 34 18.13 -17.69 -3.88
N ASP A 35 16.95 -18.28 -4.05
CA ASP A 35 16.75 -19.72 -4.06
C ASP A 35 15.79 -20.10 -5.21
N PRO A 36 16.33 -20.59 -6.35
CA PRO A 36 15.50 -20.94 -7.51
C PRO A 36 14.60 -22.17 -7.26
N ARG A 37 14.80 -22.89 -6.15
CA ARG A 37 14.00 -24.06 -5.76
C ARG A 37 12.95 -23.75 -4.69
N MET A 38 12.80 -22.47 -4.33
CA MET A 38 11.80 -22.03 -3.36
C MET A 38 10.40 -22.44 -3.83
N GLN A 39 9.59 -22.99 -2.93
CA GLN A 39 8.19 -23.30 -3.22
C GLN A 39 7.40 -22.01 -3.46
N LYS A 40 6.40 -22.07 -4.35
CA LYS A 40 5.57 -20.91 -4.71
C LYS A 40 4.87 -20.32 -3.48
N GLU A 41 4.34 -21.15 -2.60
CA GLU A 41 3.71 -20.74 -1.33
C GLU A 41 4.67 -19.95 -0.43
N GLU A 42 5.93 -20.40 -0.30
CA GLU A 42 6.94 -19.69 0.49
C GLU A 42 7.30 -18.32 -0.16
N ALA A 43 7.36 -18.28 -1.49
CA ALA A 43 7.74 -17.08 -2.22
C ALA A 43 6.74 -15.93 -2.04
N VAL A 44 5.47 -16.20 -1.79
CA VAL A 44 4.42 -15.19 -1.62
C VAL A 44 4.28 -14.68 -0.19
N LEU A 45 4.77 -15.41 0.83
CA LEU A 45 4.63 -15.01 2.24
C LEU A 45 5.22 -13.64 2.58
N ARG A 46 6.21 -13.19 1.83
CA ARG A 46 6.84 -11.88 2.01
C ARG A 46 6.14 -10.74 1.25
N ARG A 47 5.08 -11.04 0.49
CA ARG A 47 4.28 -10.03 -0.19
C ARG A 47 3.51 -9.21 0.83
N ASP A 48 3.09 -8.01 0.41
CA ASP A 48 2.32 -7.10 1.27
C ASP A 48 0.88 -7.58 1.45
N PHE A 49 0.11 -7.68 0.36
CA PHE A 49 -1.32 -8.00 0.40
C PHE A 49 -1.64 -9.26 -0.39
N THR A 50 -2.72 -9.95 0.01
CA THR A 50 -3.24 -11.15 -0.62
C THR A 50 -3.50 -10.95 -2.11
N VAL A 51 -4.09 -9.82 -2.47
CA VAL A 51 -4.37 -9.43 -3.88
C VAL A 51 -3.08 -9.28 -4.72
N ASN A 52 -1.94 -9.01 -4.09
CA ASN A 52 -0.62 -8.95 -4.73
C ASN A 52 0.16 -10.26 -4.61
N ALA A 53 -0.38 -11.27 -3.92
CA ALA A 53 0.25 -12.57 -3.72
C ALA A 53 -0.18 -13.62 -4.76
N LEU A 54 -1.05 -13.25 -5.68
CA LEU A 54 -1.44 -14.08 -6.81
C LEU A 54 -0.24 -14.32 -7.73
N MET A 55 -0.12 -15.54 -8.23
CA MET A 55 0.89 -15.94 -9.20
C MET A 55 0.23 -16.58 -10.41
N GLN A 56 0.81 -16.39 -11.58
CA GLN A 56 0.36 -17.07 -12.78
C GLN A 56 1.53 -17.79 -13.43
N ASP A 57 1.33 -19.03 -13.83
CA ASP A 57 2.26 -19.74 -14.69
C ASP A 57 2.16 -19.19 -16.12
N VAL A 58 3.26 -18.66 -16.63
CA VAL A 58 3.29 -17.99 -17.94
C VAL A 58 3.12 -18.95 -19.11
N LEU A 59 3.35 -20.26 -18.93
CA LEU A 59 3.23 -21.28 -19.97
C LEU A 59 1.84 -21.89 -20.01
N THR A 60 1.26 -22.17 -18.83
CA THR A 60 -0.03 -22.86 -18.71
C THR A 60 -1.20 -21.90 -18.51
N GLY A 61 -0.92 -20.66 -18.02
CA GLY A 61 -1.93 -19.71 -17.60
C GLY A 61 -2.57 -20.02 -16.25
N GLU A 62 -2.14 -21.11 -15.58
CA GLU A 62 -2.66 -21.52 -14.27
C GLU A 62 -2.40 -20.44 -13.21
N ILE A 63 -3.44 -20.12 -12.43
CA ILE A 63 -3.37 -19.14 -11.33
C ILE A 63 -3.18 -19.91 -10.02
N PHE A 64 -2.19 -19.50 -9.24
CA PHE A 64 -1.93 -19.99 -7.88
C PHE A 64 -2.34 -18.93 -6.89
N ASP A 65 -3.31 -19.25 -6.06
CA ASP A 65 -3.83 -18.41 -4.98
C ASP A 65 -3.75 -19.20 -3.66
N PHE A 66 -2.75 -18.87 -2.85
CA PHE A 66 -2.50 -19.54 -1.56
C PHE A 66 -3.15 -18.82 -0.37
N HIS A 67 -3.69 -17.62 -0.57
CA HIS A 67 -4.14 -16.74 0.51
C HIS A 67 -5.50 -16.08 0.24
N ASP A 68 -6.33 -16.68 -0.63
CA ASP A 68 -7.64 -16.15 -1.03
C ASP A 68 -7.57 -14.71 -1.60
N GLY A 69 -6.50 -14.43 -2.36
CA GLY A 69 -6.30 -13.14 -2.99
C GLY A 69 -7.35 -12.80 -4.03
N VAL A 70 -7.88 -13.80 -4.76
CA VAL A 70 -8.99 -13.62 -5.70
C VAL A 70 -10.26 -13.22 -4.95
N GLY A 71 -10.58 -13.90 -3.84
CA GLY A 71 -11.73 -13.56 -3.02
C GLY A 71 -11.59 -12.17 -2.38
N ASP A 72 -10.41 -11.78 -1.91
CA ASP A 72 -10.18 -10.42 -1.40
C ASP A 72 -10.26 -9.36 -2.51
N LEU A 73 -9.83 -9.67 -3.73
CA LEU A 73 -9.99 -8.80 -4.90
C LEU A 73 -11.48 -8.57 -5.23
N GLU A 74 -12.28 -9.63 -5.24
CA GLU A 74 -13.74 -9.54 -5.49
C GLU A 74 -14.47 -8.75 -4.39
N ARG A 75 -14.06 -8.93 -3.13
CA ARG A 75 -14.60 -8.19 -1.98
C ARG A 75 -14.05 -6.77 -1.85
N LYS A 76 -13.05 -6.41 -2.66
CA LYS A 76 -12.30 -5.14 -2.58
C LYS A 76 -11.68 -4.94 -1.18
N VAL A 77 -10.98 -5.93 -0.67
CA VAL A 77 -10.37 -5.91 0.66
C VAL A 77 -8.85 -6.02 0.55
N LEU A 78 -8.13 -5.16 1.26
CA LEU A 78 -6.69 -5.26 1.48
C LEU A 78 -6.42 -6.04 2.77
N ARG A 79 -5.94 -7.25 2.62
CA ARG A 79 -5.53 -8.13 3.70
C ARG A 79 -4.04 -8.40 3.60
N HIS A 80 -3.30 -8.30 4.69
CA HIS A 80 -1.89 -8.69 4.71
C HIS A 80 -1.72 -10.21 4.52
N VAL A 81 -0.65 -10.62 3.84
CA VAL A 81 -0.42 -12.05 3.53
C VAL A 81 0.01 -12.83 4.76
N SER A 82 0.88 -12.26 5.59
CA SER A 82 1.49 -12.95 6.71
C SER A 82 2.00 -11.97 7.78
N PRO A 83 2.39 -12.45 8.98
CA PRO A 83 3.05 -11.61 9.99
C PRO A 83 4.35 -10.95 9.51
N ALA A 84 5.00 -11.44 8.45
CA ALA A 84 6.15 -10.78 7.82
C ALA A 84 5.81 -9.40 7.22
N PHE A 85 4.55 -9.02 7.19
CA PHE A 85 4.10 -7.67 6.83
C PHE A 85 4.83 -6.57 7.63
N ILE A 86 5.11 -6.81 8.91
CA ILE A 86 5.80 -5.85 9.79
C ILE A 86 7.27 -5.59 9.42
N GLU A 87 7.86 -6.43 8.58
CA GLU A 87 9.28 -6.31 8.21
C GLU A 87 9.57 -5.07 7.36
N ASP A 88 8.60 -4.59 6.61
CA ASP A 88 8.71 -3.35 5.83
C ASP A 88 7.62 -2.34 6.26
N PRO A 89 7.96 -1.36 7.12
CA PRO A 89 7.01 -0.35 7.59
C PRO A 89 6.35 0.47 6.47
N LEU A 90 6.96 0.54 5.28
CA LEU A 90 6.37 1.24 4.13
C LEU A 90 5.02 0.63 3.72
N ARG A 91 4.77 -0.64 4.04
CA ARG A 91 3.51 -1.31 3.71
C ARG A 91 2.29 -0.63 4.32
N VAL A 92 2.46 0.09 5.43
CA VAL A 92 1.39 0.92 6.02
C VAL A 92 0.98 2.04 5.07
N LEU A 93 1.94 2.77 4.49
CA LEU A 93 1.66 3.84 3.51
C LEU A 93 1.15 3.25 2.18
N ARG A 94 1.66 2.07 1.79
CA ARG A 94 1.17 1.34 0.62
C ARG A 94 -0.30 0.94 0.78
N ALA A 95 -0.75 0.56 1.99
CA ALA A 95 -2.16 0.28 2.25
C ALA A 95 -3.03 1.50 1.94
N ALA A 96 -2.65 2.68 2.45
CA ALA A 96 -3.36 3.93 2.17
C ALA A 96 -3.40 4.26 0.66
N ARG A 97 -2.27 4.09 -0.03
CA ARG A 97 -2.21 4.29 -1.49
C ARG A 97 -3.10 3.29 -2.25
N PHE A 98 -3.13 2.02 -1.86
CA PHE A 98 -4.00 1.05 -2.53
C PHE A 98 -5.49 1.31 -2.28
N VAL A 99 -5.87 1.77 -1.08
CA VAL A 99 -7.22 2.28 -0.83
C VAL A 99 -7.55 3.42 -1.81
N ALA A 100 -6.63 4.38 -1.96
CA ALA A 100 -6.81 5.51 -2.87
C ALA A 100 -6.91 5.10 -4.35
N CYS A 101 -6.10 4.12 -4.80
CA CYS A 101 -6.05 3.74 -6.21
C CYS A 101 -7.15 2.77 -6.64
N PHE A 102 -7.59 1.87 -5.74
CA PHE A 102 -8.48 0.77 -6.11
C PHE A 102 -9.84 0.82 -5.43
N ASP A 103 -10.08 1.81 -4.58
CA ASP A 103 -11.31 1.91 -3.80
C ASP A 103 -11.57 0.67 -2.94
N PHE A 104 -10.52 0.16 -2.28
CA PHE A 104 -10.58 -1.00 -1.41
C PHE A 104 -10.73 -0.57 0.05
N SER A 105 -11.32 -1.43 0.88
CA SER A 105 -11.27 -1.33 2.33
C SER A 105 -10.07 -2.10 2.89
N ILE A 106 -9.62 -1.76 4.09
CA ILE A 106 -8.56 -2.51 4.78
C ILE A 106 -9.22 -3.48 5.75
N ALA A 107 -8.80 -4.76 5.72
CA ALA A 107 -9.27 -5.77 6.68
C ALA A 107 -8.92 -5.34 8.11
N GLU A 108 -9.82 -5.60 9.08
CA GLU A 108 -9.69 -5.15 10.47
C GLU A 108 -8.37 -5.63 11.10
N GLU A 109 -8.02 -6.90 10.91
CA GLU A 109 -6.76 -7.47 11.37
C GLU A 109 -5.51 -6.82 10.74
N THR A 110 -5.65 -6.28 9.53
CA THR A 110 -4.57 -5.55 8.86
C THR A 110 -4.46 -4.14 9.40
N VAL A 111 -5.58 -3.49 9.72
CA VAL A 111 -5.60 -2.20 10.41
C VAL A 111 -4.89 -2.30 11.76
N GLU A 112 -5.26 -3.31 12.58
CA GLU A 112 -4.63 -3.50 13.89
C GLU A 112 -3.14 -3.81 13.79
N LEU A 113 -2.75 -4.58 12.77
CA LEU A 113 -1.33 -4.83 12.50
C LEU A 113 -0.60 -3.52 12.12
N CYS A 114 -1.17 -2.71 11.24
CA CYS A 114 -0.61 -1.42 10.84
C CYS A 114 -0.41 -0.48 12.03
N LYS A 115 -1.37 -0.39 12.96
CA LYS A 115 -1.26 0.44 14.18
C LYS A 115 -0.07 0.05 15.07
N SER A 116 0.39 -1.21 14.99
CA SER A 116 1.55 -1.69 15.75
C SER A 116 2.89 -1.37 15.11
N ILE A 117 2.91 -0.83 13.89
CA ILE A 117 4.13 -0.60 13.11
C ILE A 117 4.58 0.84 13.25
N ASP A 118 5.80 1.04 13.72
CA ASP A 118 6.44 2.36 13.72
C ASP A 118 7.02 2.69 12.34
N ILE A 119 6.56 3.80 11.76
CA ILE A 119 7.02 4.29 10.45
C ILE A 119 8.02 5.46 10.56
N SER A 120 8.40 5.87 11.77
CA SER A 120 9.27 7.04 12.02
C SER A 120 10.65 6.93 11.38
N GLU A 121 11.17 5.69 11.25
CA GLU A 121 12.49 5.40 10.67
C GLU A 121 12.46 5.25 9.13
N LEU A 122 11.33 5.47 8.48
CA LEU A 122 11.26 5.37 7.02
C LEU A 122 12.04 6.51 6.37
N PRO A 123 12.86 6.22 5.35
CA PRO A 123 13.50 7.26 4.55
C PRO A 123 12.46 8.18 3.90
N ARG A 124 12.73 9.48 3.94
CA ARG A 124 11.83 10.51 3.42
C ARG A 124 11.45 10.26 1.95
N GLU A 125 12.40 9.86 1.14
CA GLU A 125 12.18 9.58 -0.29
C GLU A 125 11.17 8.45 -0.52
N ARG A 126 11.12 7.45 0.38
CA ARG A 126 10.14 6.37 0.30
C ARG A 126 8.75 6.87 0.67
N ILE A 127 8.65 7.70 1.71
CA ILE A 127 7.39 8.34 2.13
C ILE A 127 6.86 9.23 1.00
N GLU A 128 7.69 10.14 0.50
CA GLU A 128 7.34 11.05 -0.61
C GLU A 128 6.91 10.27 -1.86
N GLY A 129 7.55 9.14 -2.15
CA GLY A 129 7.18 8.27 -3.27
C GLY A 129 5.75 7.74 -3.18
N GLU A 130 5.33 7.23 -2.01
CA GLU A 130 3.97 6.73 -1.81
C GLU A 130 2.92 7.87 -1.85
N PHE A 131 3.21 9.01 -1.21
CA PHE A 131 2.34 10.19 -1.27
C PHE A 131 2.19 10.73 -2.70
N ARG A 132 3.29 10.84 -3.43
CA ARG A 132 3.26 11.28 -4.83
C ARG A 132 2.40 10.37 -5.68
N LEU A 133 2.60 9.04 -5.60
CA LEU A 133 1.78 8.09 -6.33
C LEU A 133 0.30 8.19 -5.95
N MET A 134 0.01 8.36 -4.65
CA MET A 134 -1.36 8.50 -4.16
C MET A 134 -2.04 9.75 -4.73
N LEU A 135 -1.36 10.90 -4.73
CA LEU A 135 -1.92 12.17 -5.17
C LEU A 135 -1.98 12.32 -6.70
N GLU A 136 -0.94 11.81 -7.42
CA GLU A 136 -0.81 12.02 -8.86
C GLU A 136 -1.47 10.90 -9.70
N LYS A 137 -1.64 9.68 -9.16
CA LYS A 137 -2.02 8.50 -9.93
C LYS A 137 -3.30 7.81 -9.48
N CYS A 138 -3.81 8.10 -8.27
CA CYS A 138 -4.99 7.43 -7.76
C CYS A 138 -6.24 8.31 -7.92
N ASP A 139 -7.41 7.66 -7.98
CA ASP A 139 -8.68 8.35 -8.22
C ASP A 139 -9.36 8.81 -6.92
N HIS A 140 -8.94 8.28 -5.77
CA HIS A 140 -9.52 8.58 -4.46
C HIS A 140 -8.46 8.93 -3.40
N PRO A 141 -7.61 9.96 -3.62
CA PRO A 141 -6.56 10.33 -2.67
C PRO A 141 -7.11 10.73 -1.29
N GLY A 142 -8.34 11.25 -1.23
CA GLY A 142 -9.02 11.53 0.03
C GLY A 142 -9.29 10.27 0.85
N LYS A 143 -9.72 9.17 0.21
CA LYS A 143 -9.85 7.87 0.89
C LYS A 143 -8.50 7.38 1.40
N GLY A 144 -7.42 7.63 0.66
CA GLY A 144 -6.05 7.35 1.12
C GLY A 144 -5.67 8.12 2.38
N LEU A 145 -6.02 9.42 2.43
CA LEU A 145 -5.81 10.23 3.64
C LEU A 145 -6.57 9.66 4.85
N LEU A 146 -7.83 9.26 4.67
CA LEU A 146 -8.63 8.63 5.73
C LEU A 146 -8.09 7.25 6.12
N ALA A 147 -7.49 6.52 5.18
CA ALA A 147 -6.83 5.25 5.48
C ALA A 147 -5.55 5.44 6.31
N LEU A 148 -4.80 6.55 6.15
CA LEU A 148 -3.70 6.90 7.05
C LEU A 148 -4.19 7.12 8.48
N GLU A 149 -5.36 7.75 8.64
CA GLU A 149 -5.99 7.91 9.96
C GLU A 149 -6.40 6.56 10.54
N GLN A 150 -7.12 5.74 9.77
CA GLN A 150 -7.59 4.42 10.19
C GLN A 150 -6.45 3.50 10.65
N THR A 151 -5.30 3.56 9.98
CA THR A 151 -4.11 2.74 10.30
C THR A 151 -3.22 3.34 11.38
N GLY A 152 -3.55 4.53 11.90
CA GLY A 152 -2.75 5.26 12.87
C GLY A 152 -1.51 5.96 12.29
N ALA A 153 -1.24 5.79 11.01
CA ALA A 153 -0.07 6.39 10.35
C ALA A 153 -0.10 7.91 10.32
N LEU A 154 -1.30 8.51 10.35
CA LEU A 154 -1.46 9.97 10.29
C LEU A 154 -0.74 10.67 11.46
N THR A 155 -0.56 10.02 12.60
CA THR A 155 0.14 10.57 13.77
C THR A 155 1.61 10.91 13.50
N HIS A 156 2.21 10.30 12.49
CA HIS A 156 3.58 10.58 12.06
C HIS A 156 3.71 11.81 11.15
N PHE A 157 2.57 12.43 10.79
CA PHE A 157 2.48 13.62 9.94
C PHE A 157 1.73 14.73 10.69
N PRO A 158 2.41 15.48 11.59
CA PRO A 158 1.75 16.44 12.49
C PRO A 158 0.96 17.50 11.73
N GLU A 159 1.37 17.89 10.52
CA GLU A 159 0.68 18.84 9.67
C GLU A 159 -0.69 18.32 9.19
N LEU A 160 -0.84 17.00 9.05
CA LEU A 160 -2.11 16.37 8.70
C LEU A 160 -2.88 15.96 9.96
N ALA A 161 -2.18 15.51 10.99
CA ALA A 161 -2.79 15.05 12.24
C ALA A 161 -3.53 16.19 12.96
N CYS A 162 -3.07 17.44 12.83
CA CYS A 162 -3.74 18.61 13.44
C CYS A 162 -5.09 18.95 12.79
N LEU A 163 -5.44 18.35 11.66
CA LEU A 163 -6.73 18.56 10.99
C LEU A 163 -7.87 17.73 11.63
N ARG A 164 -7.53 16.74 12.45
CA ARG A 164 -8.50 15.87 13.12
C ARG A 164 -9.27 16.62 14.19
N GLU A 165 -10.55 16.27 14.31
CA GLU A 165 -11.43 16.79 15.37
C GLU A 165 -11.49 18.33 15.41
N VAL A 166 -11.18 18.99 14.28
CA VAL A 166 -11.36 20.44 14.11
C VAL A 166 -12.76 20.67 13.54
N PRO A 167 -13.71 21.10 14.38
CA PRO A 167 -15.10 21.29 13.94
C PRO A 167 -15.22 22.46 12.98
N GLN A 168 -16.09 22.31 12.00
CA GLN A 168 -16.46 23.38 11.07
C GLN A 168 -17.94 23.75 11.23
N ASP A 169 -18.31 24.92 10.73
CA ASP A 169 -19.69 25.38 10.73
C ASP A 169 -20.56 24.44 9.88
N PRO A 170 -21.57 23.76 10.47
CA PRO A 170 -22.39 22.78 9.74
C PRO A 170 -23.22 23.38 8.60
N GLU A 171 -23.45 24.68 8.60
CA GLU A 171 -24.17 25.38 7.51
C GLU A 171 -23.34 25.39 6.23
N TRP A 172 -22.01 25.54 6.36
CA TRP A 172 -21.09 25.65 5.23
C TRP A 172 -20.32 24.35 4.99
N HIS A 173 -20.13 23.55 6.01
CA HIS A 173 -19.35 22.32 6.01
C HIS A 173 -20.11 21.19 6.72
N PRO A 174 -21.15 20.65 6.08
CA PRO A 174 -21.99 19.58 6.67
C PRO A 174 -21.23 18.28 6.93
N GLU A 175 -20.05 18.08 6.33
CA GLU A 175 -19.10 16.99 6.61
C GLU A 175 -18.47 17.10 8.01
N GLY A 176 -18.45 18.27 8.62
CA GLY A 176 -18.24 18.54 10.03
C GLY A 176 -16.79 18.67 10.51
N ASP A 177 -15.82 18.04 9.90
CA ASP A 177 -14.42 17.96 10.34
C ASP A 177 -13.45 18.38 9.22
N VAL A 178 -12.38 19.14 9.58
CA VAL A 178 -11.42 19.65 8.60
C VAL A 178 -10.67 18.52 7.89
N LEU A 179 -10.36 17.41 8.56
CA LEU A 179 -9.72 16.26 7.91
C LEU A 179 -10.64 15.65 6.84
N ILE A 180 -11.92 15.49 7.18
CA ILE A 180 -12.92 14.97 6.24
C ILE A 180 -13.09 15.93 5.07
N HIS A 181 -13.20 17.23 5.35
CA HIS A 181 -13.26 18.27 4.32
C HIS A 181 -12.05 18.19 3.39
N THR A 182 -10.84 18.09 3.95
CA THR A 182 -9.60 17.96 3.16
C THR A 182 -9.62 16.71 2.28
N ALA A 183 -10.11 15.58 2.79
CA ALA A 183 -10.24 14.36 2.00
C ALA A 183 -11.20 14.55 0.81
N LEU A 184 -12.35 15.18 1.02
CA LEU A 184 -13.30 15.50 -0.05
C LEU A 184 -12.70 16.47 -1.08
N CYS A 185 -11.94 17.47 -0.65
CA CYS A 185 -11.24 18.41 -1.54
C CYS A 185 -10.19 17.67 -2.40
N LEU A 186 -9.45 16.72 -1.83
CA LEU A 186 -8.48 15.90 -2.58
C LEU A 186 -9.17 15.08 -3.67
N ASP A 187 -10.27 14.42 -3.35
CA ASP A 187 -11.03 13.64 -4.34
C ASP A 187 -11.65 14.53 -5.42
N ALA A 188 -12.15 15.73 -5.05
CA ALA A 188 -12.66 16.70 -6.02
C ALA A 188 -11.56 17.25 -6.95
N ALA A 189 -10.33 17.40 -6.46
CA ALA A 189 -9.20 17.89 -7.24
C ALA A 189 -8.79 16.90 -8.36
N VAL A 190 -8.97 15.59 -8.14
CA VAL A 190 -8.69 14.56 -9.16
C VAL A 190 -9.50 14.79 -10.43
N LEU A 191 -10.76 15.22 -10.31
CA LEU A 191 -11.65 15.47 -11.45
C LEU A 191 -11.11 16.57 -12.39
N ARG A 192 -10.19 17.40 -11.93
CA ARG A 192 -9.56 18.49 -12.71
C ARG A 192 -8.11 18.22 -13.06
N ARG A 193 -7.54 17.09 -12.60
CA ARG A 193 -6.13 16.76 -12.84
C ARG A 193 -5.79 16.70 -14.32
N ASP A 194 -6.70 16.16 -15.12
CA ASP A 194 -6.50 15.98 -16.56
C ASP A 194 -6.78 17.26 -17.38
N GLU A 195 -7.27 18.32 -16.72
CA GLU A 195 -7.54 19.63 -17.34
C GLU A 195 -6.35 20.60 -17.22
N MET A 196 -5.33 20.26 -16.42
CA MET A 196 -4.12 21.07 -16.17
C MET A 196 -2.93 20.55 -16.97
#